data_4b38349aa8513f35fe413d9e3dc282b1
#
_entry.id   4b38349aa8513f35fe413d9e3dc282b1
#
_cell.length_a   1.000
_cell.length_b   1.000
_cell.length_c   1.000
_cell.angle_alpha   90.00
_cell.angle_beta   90.00
_cell.angle_gamma   90.00
#
_symmetry.space_group_name_H-M   'P 1'
#
loop_
_entity.id
_entity.type
_entity.pdbx_description
1 polymer ?
#
loop_
_entity_poly.entity_id
_entity_poly.type
_entity_poly.pdbx_seq_one_letter_code
_entity_poly.pdbx_strand_id
1 'polypeptide(L)'
;MASLTNLSFYQAQRSLASSQSSLAQATQRLSTGLRVNSAKDDAAGLAIAERMNAQQRGMQVAVRNANDGISLAQTAEGAFVNAADSLQRMRELAVQARNATNSDSDKDALDAEFGQLASEVQRIFTGTTFNGKTIVGAQAGAQVFQIGAGTAAADSISITTTNMSTQADITKVAGTDLAGAGRAVIDNTSTATTLGTVIDDI
;
A
#
# COMPACT_ATOMS: atom_id res chain seq x y z
N MET A 1 -21.02 54.70 61.79
CA MET A 1 -20.65 54.95 60.35
C MET A 1 -19.40 54.22 59.89
N ALA A 2 -18.44 53.86 60.73
CA ALA A 2 -17.21 53.15 60.36
C ALA A 2 -17.41 51.73 59.86
N SER A 3 -18.49 51.00 60.22
CA SER A 3 -18.73 49.62 59.76
C SER A 3 -19.24 49.52 58.30
N LEU A 4 -19.96 50.54 57.83
CA LEU A 4 -20.47 50.56 56.43
C LEU A 4 -19.37 50.89 55.40
N THR A 5 -18.39 51.72 55.78
CA THR A 5 -17.23 52.06 54.96
C THR A 5 -16.30 50.87 54.80
N ASN A 6 -16.14 50.01 55.81
CA ASN A 6 -15.40 48.77 55.71
C ASN A 6 -16.06 47.73 54.75
N LEU A 7 -17.41 47.66 54.80
CA LEU A 7 -18.12 46.70 53.91
C LEU A 7 -18.00 47.11 52.43
N SER A 8 -18.14 48.43 52.14
CA SER A 8 -17.94 48.90 50.74
C SER A 8 -16.53 48.78 50.24
N PHE A 9 -15.52 48.90 51.10
CA PHE A 9 -14.14 48.68 50.78
C PHE A 9 -13.87 47.17 50.41
N TYR A 10 -14.39 46.26 51.24
CA TYR A 10 -14.28 44.82 50.96
C TYR A 10 -15.02 44.42 49.66
N GLN A 11 -16.13 45.05 49.38
CA GLN A 11 -16.90 44.82 48.16
C GLN A 11 -16.14 45.32 46.92
N ALA A 12 -15.52 46.50 47.01
CA ALA A 12 -14.67 47.05 45.96
C ALA A 12 -13.43 46.16 45.70
N GLN A 13 -12.81 45.70 46.78
CA GLN A 13 -11.64 44.80 46.68
C GLN A 13 -12.00 43.45 46.01
N ARG A 14 -13.17 42.85 46.33
CA ARG A 14 -13.66 41.62 45.67
C ARG A 14 -13.98 41.89 44.19
N SER A 15 -14.60 43.00 43.84
CA SER A 15 -14.87 43.37 42.45
C SER A 15 -13.59 43.60 41.65
N LEU A 16 -12.57 44.20 42.24
CA LEU A 16 -11.26 44.38 41.63
C LEU A 16 -10.58 43.02 41.38
N ALA A 17 -10.56 42.14 42.38
CA ALA A 17 -9.99 40.78 42.23
C ALA A 17 -10.72 39.96 41.16
N SER A 18 -12.05 40.03 41.09
CA SER A 18 -12.86 39.38 40.05
C SER A 18 -12.54 39.94 38.65
N SER A 19 -12.42 41.26 38.51
CA SER A 19 -12.06 41.91 37.24
C SER A 19 -10.66 41.54 36.79
N GLN A 20 -9.68 41.47 37.69
CA GLN A 20 -8.33 41.03 37.39
C GLN A 20 -8.28 39.56 36.92
N SER A 21 -9.04 38.65 37.57
CA SER A 21 -9.12 37.27 37.16
C SER A 21 -9.76 37.10 35.79
N SER A 22 -10.82 37.88 35.50
CA SER A 22 -11.47 37.86 34.18
C SER A 22 -10.57 38.43 33.09
N LEU A 23 -9.81 39.47 33.38
CA LEU A 23 -8.82 40.05 32.47
C LEU A 23 -7.70 39.02 32.17
N ALA A 24 -7.16 38.38 33.20
CA ALA A 24 -6.13 37.36 33.03
C ALA A 24 -6.61 36.19 32.14
N GLN A 25 -7.84 35.70 32.35
CA GLN A 25 -8.46 34.67 31.53
C GLN A 25 -8.69 35.14 30.08
N ALA A 26 -9.18 36.36 29.89
CA ALA A 26 -9.36 36.91 28.55
C ALA A 26 -8.04 37.09 27.80
N THR A 27 -7.00 37.57 28.49
CA THR A 27 -5.65 37.70 27.92
C THR A 27 -5.06 36.33 27.55
N GLN A 28 -5.25 35.32 28.41
CA GLN A 28 -4.81 33.95 28.12
C GLN A 28 -5.51 33.34 26.89
N ARG A 29 -6.85 33.53 26.80
CA ARG A 29 -7.64 33.08 25.63
C ARG A 29 -7.22 33.77 24.34
N LEU A 30 -6.93 35.07 24.43
CA LEU A 30 -6.45 35.84 23.26
C LEU A 30 -5.06 35.39 22.81
N SER A 31 -4.18 35.12 23.76
CA SER A 31 -2.80 34.66 23.47
C SER A 31 -2.77 33.26 22.87
N THR A 32 -3.59 32.33 23.36
CA THR A 32 -3.64 30.94 22.86
C THR A 32 -4.57 30.74 21.68
N GLY A 33 -5.52 31.67 21.46
CA GLY A 33 -6.60 31.51 20.47
C GLY A 33 -7.63 30.45 20.86
N LEU A 34 -7.55 29.86 22.06
CA LEU A 34 -8.41 28.78 22.52
C LEU A 34 -9.37 29.28 23.63
N ARG A 35 -10.63 28.87 23.52
CA ARG A 35 -11.65 29.17 24.56
C ARG A 35 -11.42 28.34 25.82
N VAL A 36 -11.02 27.10 25.69
CA VAL A 36 -10.71 26.18 26.79
C VAL A 36 -9.20 25.93 26.76
N ASN A 37 -8.49 26.31 27.80
CA ASN A 37 -7.04 26.25 27.86
C ASN A 37 -6.54 25.32 28.98
N SER A 38 -7.39 25.09 29.98
CA SER A 38 -7.08 24.22 31.12
C SER A 38 -8.31 23.44 31.58
N ALA A 39 -8.09 22.36 32.32
CA ALA A 39 -9.16 21.56 32.94
C ALA A 39 -10.01 22.38 33.92
N LYS A 40 -9.48 23.49 34.46
CA LYS A 40 -10.20 24.42 35.31
C LYS A 40 -11.30 25.18 34.53
N ASP A 41 -11.08 25.48 33.27
CA ASP A 41 -12.03 26.22 32.43
C ASP A 41 -13.22 25.33 32.01
N ASP A 42 -12.92 24.11 31.54
CA ASP A 42 -13.91 23.11 31.14
C ASP A 42 -13.23 21.75 31.02
N ALA A 43 -13.33 20.91 32.06
CA ALA A 43 -12.69 19.57 32.07
C ALA A 43 -13.31 18.62 31.03
N ALA A 44 -14.63 18.71 30.82
CA ALA A 44 -15.33 17.86 29.87
C ALA A 44 -15.00 18.27 28.42
N GLY A 45 -15.02 19.55 28.13
CA GLY A 45 -14.65 20.09 26.82
C GLY A 45 -13.20 19.82 26.47
N LEU A 46 -12.28 19.93 27.43
CA LEU A 46 -10.88 19.61 27.22
C LEU A 46 -10.69 18.13 26.90
N ALA A 47 -11.32 17.21 27.63
CA ALA A 47 -11.24 15.77 27.37
C ALA A 47 -11.79 15.38 25.97
N ILE A 48 -12.88 16.05 25.55
CA ILE A 48 -13.43 15.86 24.20
C ILE A 48 -12.46 16.38 23.14
N ALA A 49 -11.91 17.58 23.34
CA ALA A 49 -10.96 18.19 22.41
C ALA A 49 -9.69 17.36 22.25
N GLU A 50 -9.12 16.83 23.34
CA GLU A 50 -7.95 15.94 23.27
C GLU A 50 -8.26 14.64 22.54
N ARG A 51 -9.41 14.02 22.79
CA ARG A 51 -9.84 12.83 22.07
C ARG A 51 -10.03 13.08 20.57
N MET A 52 -10.66 14.21 20.22
CA MET A 52 -10.84 14.62 18.83
C MET A 52 -9.51 14.93 18.15
N ASN A 53 -8.59 15.57 18.85
CA ASN A 53 -7.24 15.85 18.34
C ASN A 53 -6.43 14.55 18.10
N ALA A 54 -6.51 13.59 19.03
CA ALA A 54 -5.91 12.27 18.85
C ALA A 54 -6.52 11.55 17.64
N GLN A 55 -7.84 11.58 17.49
CA GLN A 55 -8.54 10.99 16.35
C GLN A 55 -8.14 11.68 15.02
N GLN A 56 -8.06 13.01 15.00
CA GLN A 56 -7.64 13.77 13.82
C GLN A 56 -6.20 13.37 13.39
N ARG A 57 -5.27 13.28 14.35
CA ARG A 57 -3.89 12.84 14.07
C ARG A 57 -3.86 11.40 13.55
N GLY A 58 -4.66 10.51 14.15
CA GLY A 58 -4.84 9.15 13.67
C GLY A 58 -5.35 9.09 12.23
N MET A 59 -6.35 9.89 11.89
CA MET A 59 -6.89 9.98 10.52
C MET A 59 -5.85 10.51 9.51
N GLN A 60 -5.02 11.47 9.89
CA GLN A 60 -3.93 11.96 9.03
C GLN A 60 -2.91 10.86 8.71
N VAL A 61 -2.59 10.01 9.70
CA VAL A 61 -1.73 8.83 9.47
C VAL A 61 -2.45 7.82 8.59
N ALA A 62 -3.72 7.57 8.84
CA ALA A 62 -4.55 6.65 8.07
C ALA A 62 -4.62 7.03 6.58
N VAL A 63 -4.74 8.32 6.27
CA VAL A 63 -4.68 8.80 4.87
C VAL A 63 -3.32 8.50 4.22
N ARG A 64 -2.21 8.69 4.94
CA ARG A 64 -0.89 8.29 4.41
C ARG A 64 -0.80 6.80 4.17
N ASN A 65 -1.23 5.97 5.12
CA ASN A 65 -1.22 4.52 4.97
C ASN A 65 -2.10 4.05 3.80
N ALA A 66 -3.23 4.72 3.54
CA ALA A 66 -4.07 4.44 2.39
C ALA A 66 -3.33 4.74 1.07
N ASN A 67 -2.62 5.87 0.99
CA ASN A 67 -1.79 6.20 -0.17
C ASN A 67 -0.63 5.21 -0.37
N ASP A 68 -0.03 4.71 0.72
CA ASP A 68 0.99 3.67 0.65
C ASP A 68 0.40 2.36 0.10
N GLY A 69 -0.82 2.00 0.50
CA GLY A 69 -1.55 0.86 -0.06
C GLY A 69 -1.83 1.02 -1.55
N ILE A 70 -2.28 2.21 -1.98
CA ILE A 70 -2.49 2.51 -3.40
C ILE A 70 -1.18 2.39 -4.18
N SER A 71 -0.09 2.92 -3.66
CA SER A 71 1.23 2.85 -4.30
C SER A 71 1.73 1.41 -4.44
N LEU A 72 1.49 0.57 -3.42
CA LEU A 72 1.78 -0.86 -3.49
C LEU A 72 0.97 -1.55 -4.59
N ALA A 73 -0.34 -1.28 -4.66
CA ALA A 73 -1.23 -1.86 -5.68
C ALA A 73 -0.81 -1.45 -7.09
N GLN A 74 -0.48 -0.17 -7.30
CA GLN A 74 0.01 0.33 -8.60
C GLN A 74 1.36 -0.30 -9.00
N THR A 75 2.25 -0.54 -8.02
CA THR A 75 3.52 -1.23 -8.30
C THR A 75 3.29 -2.68 -8.72
N ALA A 76 2.36 -3.38 -8.06
CA ALA A 76 1.98 -4.73 -8.43
C ALA A 76 1.30 -4.78 -9.82
N GLU A 77 0.40 -3.84 -10.09
CA GLU A 77 -0.28 -3.70 -11.39
C GLU A 77 0.73 -3.51 -12.53
N GLY A 78 1.73 -2.62 -12.34
CA GLY A 78 2.79 -2.43 -13.33
C GLY A 78 3.60 -3.69 -13.60
N ALA A 79 3.87 -4.51 -12.57
CA ALA A 79 4.53 -5.79 -12.74
C ALA A 79 3.67 -6.78 -13.53
N PHE A 80 2.38 -6.85 -13.23
CA PHE A 80 1.47 -7.74 -13.96
C PHE A 80 1.30 -7.36 -15.43
N VAL A 81 1.22 -6.06 -15.74
CA VAL A 81 1.14 -5.59 -17.13
C VAL A 81 2.39 -6.02 -17.93
N ASN A 82 3.59 -5.78 -17.38
CA ASN A 82 4.83 -6.16 -18.05
C ASN A 82 4.97 -7.69 -18.22
N ALA A 83 4.52 -8.46 -17.22
CA ALA A 83 4.52 -9.91 -17.30
C ALA A 83 3.51 -10.41 -18.35
N ALA A 84 2.31 -9.81 -18.42
CA ALA A 84 1.31 -10.16 -19.41
C ALA A 84 1.80 -9.87 -20.85
N ASP A 85 2.45 -8.73 -21.08
CA ASP A 85 3.03 -8.40 -22.39
C ASP A 85 4.10 -9.43 -22.79
N SER A 86 4.95 -9.84 -21.84
CA SER A 86 5.97 -10.86 -22.09
C SER A 86 5.35 -12.22 -22.40
N LEU A 87 4.32 -12.62 -21.66
CA LEU A 87 3.58 -13.88 -21.91
C LEU A 87 2.86 -13.86 -23.26
N GLN A 88 2.24 -12.74 -23.63
CA GLN A 88 1.64 -12.61 -24.95
C GLN A 88 2.67 -12.78 -26.07
N ARG A 89 3.85 -12.18 -25.92
CA ARG A 89 4.94 -12.37 -26.88
C ARG A 89 5.42 -13.83 -26.93
N MET A 90 5.52 -14.48 -25.79
CA MET A 90 5.86 -15.92 -25.72
C MET A 90 4.82 -16.77 -26.46
N ARG A 91 3.54 -16.44 -26.32
CA ARG A 91 2.47 -17.10 -27.05
C ARG A 91 2.60 -16.93 -28.59
N GLU A 92 2.93 -15.73 -29.04
CA GLU A 92 3.18 -15.48 -30.47
C GLU A 92 4.32 -16.37 -31.01
N LEU A 93 5.43 -16.47 -30.25
CA LEU A 93 6.56 -17.32 -30.61
C LEU A 93 6.19 -18.81 -30.65
N ALA A 94 5.39 -19.27 -29.69
CA ALA A 94 4.91 -20.64 -29.65
C ALA A 94 3.99 -20.98 -30.85
N VAL A 95 3.10 -20.03 -31.20
CA VAL A 95 2.26 -20.17 -32.41
C VAL A 95 3.11 -20.19 -33.67
N GLN A 96 4.11 -19.33 -33.77
CA GLN A 96 5.05 -19.30 -34.89
C GLN A 96 5.87 -20.59 -35.00
N ALA A 97 6.40 -21.10 -33.88
CA ALA A 97 7.18 -22.35 -33.84
C ALA A 97 6.37 -23.58 -34.31
N ARG A 98 5.04 -23.53 -34.11
CA ARG A 98 4.14 -24.62 -34.56
C ARG A 98 4.00 -24.72 -36.09
N ASN A 99 4.41 -23.72 -36.84
CA ASN A 99 4.30 -23.73 -38.28
C ASN A 99 5.28 -24.77 -38.88
N ALA A 100 4.77 -25.70 -39.68
CA ALA A 100 5.54 -26.79 -40.30
C ALA A 100 6.59 -26.31 -41.33
N THR A 101 6.54 -25.03 -41.74
CA THR A 101 7.52 -24.46 -42.70
C THR A 101 8.81 -24.02 -42.01
N ASN A 102 8.87 -23.97 -40.68
CA ASN A 102 10.09 -23.61 -39.95
C ASN A 102 11.11 -24.73 -40.03
N SER A 103 12.36 -24.39 -40.32
CA SER A 103 13.49 -25.27 -40.17
C SER A 103 13.82 -25.52 -38.69
N ASP A 104 14.63 -26.54 -38.42
CA ASP A 104 15.09 -26.83 -37.06
C ASP A 104 15.86 -25.65 -36.46
N SER A 105 16.71 -24.99 -37.25
CA SER A 105 17.43 -23.78 -36.82
C SER A 105 16.51 -22.58 -36.54
N ASP A 106 15.38 -22.46 -37.23
CA ASP A 106 14.42 -21.40 -36.99
C ASP A 106 13.72 -21.64 -35.65
N LYS A 107 13.33 -22.89 -35.34
CA LYS A 107 12.71 -23.24 -34.06
C LYS A 107 13.67 -23.03 -32.88
N ASP A 108 14.95 -23.38 -33.04
CA ASP A 108 15.97 -23.16 -32.01
C ASP A 108 16.19 -21.65 -31.76
N ALA A 109 16.10 -20.81 -32.80
CA ALA A 109 16.18 -19.37 -32.66
C ALA A 109 14.93 -18.79 -31.93
N LEU A 110 13.72 -19.31 -32.25
CA LEU A 110 12.48 -18.93 -31.55
C LEU A 110 12.52 -19.38 -30.09
N ASP A 111 13.05 -20.57 -29.78
CA ASP A 111 13.20 -21.03 -28.40
C ASP A 111 14.20 -20.21 -27.60
N ALA A 112 15.25 -19.73 -28.22
CA ALA A 112 16.20 -18.81 -27.55
C ALA A 112 15.51 -17.51 -27.13
N GLU A 113 14.67 -16.89 -28.01
CA GLU A 113 13.88 -15.69 -27.68
C GLU A 113 12.85 -16.01 -26.59
N PHE A 114 12.14 -17.14 -26.72
CA PHE A 114 11.17 -17.61 -25.73
C PHE A 114 11.82 -17.79 -24.34
N GLY A 115 13.01 -18.37 -24.27
CA GLY A 115 13.77 -18.54 -23.05
C GLY A 115 14.18 -17.21 -22.38
N GLN A 116 14.52 -16.19 -23.17
CA GLN A 116 14.83 -14.87 -22.65
C GLN A 116 13.58 -14.22 -22.04
N LEU A 117 12.43 -14.32 -22.71
CA LEU A 117 11.17 -13.82 -22.19
C LEU A 117 10.73 -14.57 -20.93
N ALA A 118 10.91 -15.88 -20.88
CA ALA A 118 10.67 -16.70 -19.69
C ALA A 118 11.48 -16.21 -18.47
N SER A 119 12.78 -15.97 -18.70
CA SER A 119 13.67 -15.41 -17.67
C SER A 119 13.23 -14.00 -17.24
N GLU A 120 12.75 -13.19 -18.18
CA GLU A 120 12.22 -11.84 -17.85
C GLU A 120 10.95 -11.91 -17.03
N VAL A 121 10.01 -12.81 -17.32
CA VAL A 121 8.80 -13.03 -16.50
C VAL A 121 9.19 -13.43 -15.08
N GLN A 122 10.12 -14.34 -14.90
CA GLN A 122 10.63 -14.72 -13.57
C GLN A 122 11.33 -13.54 -12.88
N ARG A 123 12.10 -12.72 -13.62
CA ARG A 123 12.75 -11.54 -13.09
C ARG A 123 11.75 -10.50 -12.62
N ILE A 124 10.65 -10.29 -13.36
CA ILE A 124 9.58 -9.38 -12.96
C ILE A 124 8.97 -9.81 -11.62
N PHE A 125 8.63 -11.08 -11.47
CA PHE A 125 8.00 -11.58 -10.24
C PHE A 125 8.94 -11.64 -9.04
N THR A 126 10.20 -11.98 -9.24
CA THR A 126 11.18 -12.04 -8.15
C THR A 126 11.80 -10.68 -7.82
N GLY A 127 11.86 -9.77 -8.80
CA GLY A 127 12.51 -8.47 -8.70
C GLY A 127 11.59 -7.32 -8.30
N THR A 128 10.26 -7.45 -8.45
CA THR A 128 9.33 -6.37 -8.10
C THR A 128 9.22 -6.23 -6.60
N THR A 129 9.76 -5.14 -6.07
CA THR A 129 9.80 -4.87 -4.64
C THR A 129 9.10 -3.57 -4.29
N PHE A 130 8.46 -3.55 -3.13
CA PHE A 130 7.93 -2.35 -2.48
C PHE A 130 8.48 -2.28 -1.07
N ASN A 131 9.19 -1.21 -0.73
CA ASN A 131 9.88 -1.05 0.55
C ASN A 131 10.76 -2.27 0.94
N GLY A 132 11.48 -2.85 -0.04
CA GLY A 132 12.37 -3.99 0.16
C GLY A 132 11.68 -5.37 0.26
N LYS A 133 10.35 -5.43 0.12
CA LYS A 133 9.60 -6.70 0.09
C LYS A 133 9.20 -7.03 -1.35
N THR A 134 9.36 -8.28 -1.77
CA THR A 134 8.89 -8.77 -3.07
C THR A 134 7.37 -9.01 -3.00
N ILE A 135 6.60 -8.08 -3.59
CA ILE A 135 5.14 -8.03 -3.41
C ILE A 135 4.37 -9.01 -4.29
N VAL A 136 4.96 -9.51 -5.36
CA VAL A 136 4.38 -10.51 -6.28
C VAL A 136 5.19 -11.80 -6.35
N GLY A 137 6.25 -11.92 -5.55
CA GLY A 137 7.14 -13.07 -5.42
C GLY A 137 7.07 -13.73 -4.04
N ALA A 138 8.21 -14.19 -3.54
CA ALA A 138 8.31 -15.01 -2.32
C ALA A 138 7.71 -14.39 -1.05
N GLN A 139 7.59 -13.06 -0.97
CA GLN A 139 7.01 -12.36 0.16
C GLN A 139 5.60 -11.81 -0.12
N ALA A 140 4.97 -12.27 -1.22
CA ALA A 140 3.58 -11.98 -1.52
C ALA A 140 2.66 -12.52 -0.41
N GLY A 141 1.51 -11.90 -0.24
CA GLY A 141 0.53 -12.27 0.77
C GLY A 141 -0.35 -11.10 1.15
N ALA A 142 -1.10 -11.26 2.23
CA ALA A 142 -1.97 -10.21 2.73
C ALA A 142 -1.13 -9.10 3.41
N GLN A 143 -1.23 -7.89 2.88
CA GLN A 143 -0.68 -6.67 3.47
C GLN A 143 -1.84 -5.85 4.04
N VAL A 144 -1.85 -5.63 5.34
CA VAL A 144 -2.91 -4.89 6.03
C VAL A 144 -2.49 -3.44 6.23
N PHE A 145 -3.33 -2.52 5.76
CA PHE A 145 -3.14 -1.09 5.91
C PHE A 145 -4.19 -0.53 6.87
N GLN A 146 -3.74 0.18 7.90
CA GLN A 146 -4.62 0.86 8.84
C GLN A 146 -5.10 2.19 8.23
N ILE A 147 -6.37 2.25 7.84
CA ILE A 147 -7.01 3.38 7.14
C ILE A 147 -7.99 4.15 8.01
N GLY A 148 -8.10 3.81 9.27
CA GLY A 148 -8.92 4.50 10.27
C GLY A 148 -8.16 4.75 11.56
N ALA A 149 -8.69 5.64 12.41
CA ALA A 149 -8.10 6.01 13.69
C ALA A 149 -8.45 5.05 14.85
N GLY A 150 -9.31 4.06 14.59
CA GLY A 150 -9.80 3.09 15.57
C GLY A 150 -9.20 1.70 15.40
N THR A 151 -9.82 0.73 16.07
CA THR A 151 -9.41 -0.70 16.05
C THR A 151 -10.49 -1.59 15.44
N ALA A 152 -11.53 -1.01 14.85
CA ALA A 152 -12.58 -1.78 14.20
C ALA A 152 -12.05 -2.43 12.90
N ALA A 153 -12.66 -3.52 12.48
CA ALA A 153 -12.31 -4.17 11.21
C ALA A 153 -12.46 -3.23 10.00
N ALA A 154 -13.39 -2.29 10.07
CA ALA A 154 -13.59 -1.25 9.04
C ALA A 154 -12.45 -0.21 8.99
N ASP A 155 -11.61 -0.15 10.02
CA ASP A 155 -10.45 0.79 10.07
C ASP A 155 -9.21 0.22 9.36
N SER A 156 -9.29 -0.98 8.80
CA SER A 156 -8.19 -1.62 8.07
C SER A 156 -8.65 -2.15 6.71
N ILE A 157 -7.75 -2.10 5.73
CA ILE A 157 -7.95 -2.72 4.41
C ILE A 157 -6.79 -3.69 4.16
N SER A 158 -7.11 -4.85 3.60
CA SER A 158 -6.12 -5.85 3.23
C SER A 158 -5.99 -5.91 1.71
N ILE A 159 -4.78 -5.72 1.21
CA ILE A 159 -4.40 -5.98 -0.18
C ILE A 159 -3.65 -7.31 -0.18
N THR A 160 -4.22 -8.30 -0.86
CA THR A 160 -3.62 -9.62 -0.96
C THR A 160 -3.01 -9.80 -2.34
N THR A 161 -1.69 -10.04 -2.38
CA THR A 161 -0.97 -10.42 -3.59
C THR A 161 -0.61 -11.90 -3.52
N THR A 162 -0.49 -12.54 -4.67
CA THR A 162 -0.14 -13.96 -4.77
C THR A 162 1.31 -14.10 -5.23
N ASN A 163 2.01 -15.13 -4.74
CA ASN A 163 3.33 -15.46 -5.24
C ASN A 163 3.22 -16.05 -6.65
N MET A 164 3.48 -15.21 -7.66
CA MET A 164 3.38 -15.60 -9.06
C MET A 164 4.59 -16.44 -9.54
N SER A 165 5.75 -16.29 -8.90
CA SER A 165 6.95 -17.04 -9.30
C SER A 165 6.85 -18.55 -9.08
N THR A 166 5.91 -18.99 -8.25
CA THR A 166 5.67 -20.42 -7.93
C THR A 166 4.31 -20.93 -8.40
N GLN A 167 3.52 -20.10 -9.09
CA GLN A 167 2.24 -20.54 -9.64
C GLN A 167 2.44 -21.57 -10.74
N ALA A 168 1.63 -22.65 -10.70
CA ALA A 168 1.80 -23.80 -11.57
C ALA A 168 1.80 -23.45 -13.06
N ASP A 169 0.91 -22.55 -13.48
CA ASP A 169 0.80 -22.15 -14.89
C ASP A 169 1.99 -21.29 -15.33
N ILE A 170 2.46 -20.39 -14.47
CA ILE A 170 3.67 -19.60 -14.73
C ILE A 170 4.93 -20.50 -14.78
N THR A 171 5.06 -21.44 -13.83
CA THR A 171 6.24 -22.31 -13.78
C THR A 171 6.31 -23.30 -14.94
N LYS A 172 5.19 -23.76 -15.47
CA LYS A 172 5.14 -24.58 -16.67
C LYS A 172 5.71 -23.85 -17.88
N VAL A 173 5.39 -22.57 -18.04
CA VAL A 173 5.75 -21.76 -19.19
C VAL A 173 7.11 -21.10 -19.01
N ALA A 174 7.32 -20.41 -17.89
CA ALA A 174 8.50 -19.58 -17.65
C ALA A 174 9.58 -20.27 -16.79
N GLY A 175 9.30 -21.47 -16.28
CA GLY A 175 10.23 -22.21 -15.42
C GLY A 175 10.15 -21.77 -13.94
N THR A 176 11.02 -22.35 -13.12
CA THR A 176 11.03 -22.16 -11.66
C THR A 176 12.07 -21.15 -11.19
N ASP A 177 12.98 -20.73 -12.07
CA ASP A 177 14.08 -19.82 -11.75
C ASP A 177 14.46 -18.91 -12.92
N LEU A 178 15.38 -17.98 -12.68
CA LEU A 178 15.91 -17.06 -13.71
C LEU A 178 16.72 -17.76 -14.82
N ALA A 179 17.18 -18.99 -14.61
CA ALA A 179 17.84 -19.79 -15.61
C ALA A 179 16.86 -20.59 -16.51
N GLY A 180 15.56 -20.51 -16.20
CA GLY A 180 14.50 -21.16 -16.94
C GLY A 180 14.43 -22.67 -16.67
N ALA A 181 14.84 -23.14 -15.49
CA ALA A 181 14.74 -24.56 -15.14
C ALA A 181 13.29 -25.04 -15.21
N GLY A 182 13.02 -26.05 -15.99
CA GLY A 182 11.69 -26.64 -16.17
C GLY A 182 10.70 -25.77 -17.00
N ARG A 183 11.19 -24.75 -17.71
CA ARG A 183 10.35 -23.96 -18.62
C ARG A 183 9.83 -24.80 -19.78
N ALA A 184 8.75 -24.36 -20.40
CA ALA A 184 8.32 -24.87 -21.68
C ALA A 184 9.40 -24.67 -22.74
N VAL A 185 9.53 -25.62 -23.67
CA VAL A 185 10.49 -25.60 -24.77
C VAL A 185 9.73 -25.62 -26.08
N ILE A 186 10.15 -24.77 -27.03
CA ILE A 186 9.54 -24.65 -28.35
C ILE A 186 10.55 -24.89 -29.48
N ASP A 187 11.64 -25.58 -29.18
CA ASP A 187 12.75 -25.91 -30.07
C ASP A 187 12.42 -26.96 -31.13
N ASN A 188 13.45 -27.42 -31.84
CA ASN A 188 13.34 -28.43 -32.87
C ASN A 188 12.90 -29.83 -32.38
N THR A 189 13.00 -30.10 -31.07
CA THR A 189 12.54 -31.36 -30.44
C THR A 189 11.06 -31.34 -30.08
N SER A 190 10.43 -30.19 -30.13
CA SER A 190 9.04 -29.98 -29.71
C SER A 190 8.07 -30.45 -30.78
N THR A 191 7.12 -31.30 -30.39
CA THR A 191 6.06 -31.81 -31.28
C THR A 191 4.92 -30.79 -31.39
N ALA A 192 4.08 -30.92 -32.43
CA ALA A 192 2.89 -30.08 -32.60
C ALA A 192 1.93 -30.16 -31.40
N THR A 193 1.87 -31.32 -30.71
CA THR A 193 1.09 -31.53 -29.51
C THR A 193 1.68 -30.74 -28.32
N THR A 194 3.01 -30.86 -28.12
CA THR A 194 3.72 -30.14 -27.04
C THR A 194 3.59 -28.62 -27.22
N LEU A 195 3.76 -28.11 -28.43
CA LEU A 195 3.57 -26.69 -28.75
C LEU A 195 2.12 -26.24 -28.55
N GLY A 196 1.14 -27.14 -28.79
CA GLY A 196 -0.26 -26.88 -28.47
C GLY A 196 -0.48 -26.66 -26.97
N THR A 197 0.06 -27.54 -26.12
CA THR A 197 -0.05 -27.40 -24.65
C THR A 197 0.63 -26.13 -24.15
N VAL A 198 1.77 -25.75 -24.71
CA VAL A 198 2.43 -24.48 -24.35
C VAL A 198 1.55 -23.28 -24.67
N ILE A 199 0.86 -23.29 -25.82
CA ILE A 199 -0.07 -22.22 -26.21
C ILE A 199 -1.29 -22.15 -25.27
N ASP A 200 -1.77 -23.29 -24.81
CA ASP A 200 -2.93 -23.40 -23.92
C ASP A 200 -2.58 -23.02 -22.48
N ASP A 201 -1.33 -23.25 -22.06
CA ASP A 201 -0.82 -22.90 -20.72
C ASP A 201 -0.47 -21.40 -20.58
N ILE A 202 -0.28 -20.64 -21.69
CA ILE A 202 -0.08 -19.17 -21.73
C ILE A 202 -1.42 -18.43 -21.78
#